data_43757a7f9addd2b682848a0d81a3b107
#
_entry.id   43757a7f9addd2b682848a0d81a3b107
#
_cell.length_a   1.000
_cell.length_b   1.000
_cell.length_c   1.000
_cell.angle_alpha   90.00
_cell.angle_beta   90.00
_cell.angle_gamma   90.00
#
_symmetry.space_group_name_H-M   'P 1'
#
loop_
_entity.id
_entity.type
_entity.pdbx_description
1 polymer ?
#
loop_
_entity_poly.entity_id
_entity_poly.type
_entity_poly.pdbx_seq_one_letter_code
_entity_poly.pdbx_strand_id
1 'polypeptide(L)'
;MNKILPPIIGILLILYGLIGCSSEKLIQIQIYNPIKLDREYEIIEIPIRTLQTLSLKENERFVVFDSEQRQVDYQLTYDSLLIFPVSVKAKSGSEYIIKKGIPDSVQTFACGKHYPRRMDDIAWENDKAAYRTYGPALQANGEKAYGYDIFTKSVPEPVVEQRYEIALDTVVEHEIRWLIANGYPEKADSLSNAISYHVDHGNGMDCYSVGPTLGGGTAALMVDSTIIYPYCYQNYKILNNGPLRFTVKLTYAPLTVKNDSDIIEIRVITLDKGSYLNR
;
A
#
# COMPACT_ATOMS: atom_id res chain seq x y z
N MET A 1 -25.38 -19.44 4.48
CA MET A 1 -24.28 -18.48 4.33
C MET A 1 -23.04 -19.11 4.94
N ASN A 2 -22.19 -19.71 4.10
CA ASN A 2 -20.94 -20.31 4.56
C ASN A 2 -19.91 -19.19 4.74
N LYS A 3 -19.48 -19.00 5.99
CA LYS A 3 -18.36 -18.12 6.30
C LYS A 3 -17.09 -18.73 5.71
N ILE A 4 -16.56 -18.14 4.64
CA ILE A 4 -15.22 -18.44 4.16
C ILE A 4 -14.27 -17.73 5.12
N LEU A 5 -13.78 -18.44 6.14
CA LEU A 5 -12.64 -17.98 6.90
C LEU A 5 -11.41 -18.04 5.96
N PRO A 6 -10.56 -17.00 5.93
CA PRO A 6 -9.30 -17.11 5.23
C PRO A 6 -8.49 -18.24 5.86
N PRO A 7 -7.84 -19.10 5.07
CA PRO A 7 -7.08 -20.20 5.61
C PRO A 7 -5.91 -19.65 6.44
N ILE A 8 -5.98 -19.89 7.74
CA ILE A 8 -4.92 -19.53 8.68
C ILE A 8 -3.64 -20.25 8.25
N ILE A 9 -2.60 -19.49 7.93
CA ILE A 9 -1.24 -20.03 7.78
C ILE A 9 -0.82 -20.46 9.18
N GLY A 10 -0.65 -21.76 9.39
CA GLY A 10 -0.13 -22.28 10.65
C GLY A 10 1.35 -21.90 10.80
N ILE A 11 1.65 -20.98 11.68
CA ILE A 11 3.03 -20.65 12.07
C ILE A 11 3.41 -21.55 13.23
N LEU A 12 4.30 -22.49 12.99
CA LEU A 12 4.91 -23.31 14.05
C LEU A 12 6.28 -22.73 14.39
N LEU A 13 6.37 -22.02 15.49
CA LEU A 13 7.63 -21.51 16.03
C LEU A 13 8.34 -22.63 16.80
N ILE A 14 9.40 -23.22 16.23
CA ILE A 14 10.27 -24.17 16.93
C ILE A 14 11.57 -23.43 17.29
N LEU A 15 11.74 -23.18 18.58
CA LEU A 15 12.98 -22.64 19.15
C LEU A 15 13.94 -23.81 19.46
N TYR A 16 14.97 -24.00 18.64
CA TYR A 16 16.10 -24.86 18.97
C TYR A 16 17.27 -24.01 19.49
N GLY A 17 17.55 -24.12 20.79
CA GLY A 17 18.79 -23.63 21.40
C GLY A 17 19.89 -24.69 21.24
N LEU A 18 20.79 -24.56 20.28
CA LEU A 18 22.01 -25.36 20.23
C LEU A 18 23.09 -24.71 21.11
N ILE A 19 23.53 -25.45 22.11
CA ILE A 19 24.68 -25.09 22.96
C ILE A 19 25.95 -25.56 22.23
N GLY A 20 26.70 -24.61 21.69
CA GLY A 20 28.00 -24.85 21.06
C GLY A 20 28.81 -23.56 20.95
N CYS A 21 30.09 -23.64 21.15
CA CYS A 21 31.10 -22.59 21.22
C CYS A 21 30.88 -21.50 20.14
N SER A 22 30.64 -20.24 20.54
CA SER A 22 30.45 -19.04 19.67
C SER A 22 29.42 -19.14 18.53
N SER A 23 28.33 -19.87 18.72
CA SER A 23 27.28 -19.93 17.69
C SER A 23 26.56 -18.59 17.57
N GLU A 24 26.58 -18.04 16.39
CA GLU A 24 25.77 -16.89 16.03
C GLU A 24 24.30 -17.17 16.38
N LYS A 25 23.69 -16.31 17.19
CA LYS A 25 22.28 -16.48 17.55
C LYS A 25 21.42 -16.28 16.31
N LEU A 26 20.56 -17.24 16.03
CA LEU A 26 19.60 -17.20 14.93
C LEU A 26 18.21 -17.65 15.40
N ILE A 27 17.18 -17.26 14.67
CA ILE A 27 15.82 -17.74 14.86
C ILE A 27 15.40 -18.41 13.55
N GLN A 28 14.98 -19.66 13.67
CA GLN A 28 14.48 -20.49 12.58
C GLN A 28 12.96 -20.43 12.56
N ILE A 29 12.38 -20.17 11.39
CA ILE A 29 10.95 -20.04 11.17
C ILE A 29 10.55 -21.07 10.13
N GLN A 30 9.63 -21.96 10.49
CA GLN A 30 9.01 -22.89 9.56
C GLN A 30 7.61 -22.42 9.21
N ILE A 31 7.32 -22.39 7.92
CA ILE A 31 6.03 -21.99 7.37
C ILE A 31 5.47 -23.16 6.58
N TYR A 32 4.24 -23.52 6.85
CA TYR A 32 3.56 -24.60 6.18
C TYR A 32 2.32 -24.11 5.41
N ASN A 33 2.21 -24.51 4.14
CA ASN A 33 1.06 -24.23 3.31
C ASN A 33 0.08 -25.45 3.35
N PRO A 34 -1.04 -25.35 4.08
CA PRO A 34 -1.95 -26.48 4.25
C PRO A 34 -2.93 -26.68 3.08
N ILE A 35 -2.92 -25.82 2.06
CA ILE A 35 -3.88 -25.90 0.95
C ILE A 35 -3.24 -26.55 -0.30
N LYS A 36 -4.09 -26.92 -1.28
CA LYS A 36 -3.68 -27.54 -2.55
C LYS A 36 -3.34 -26.52 -3.65
N LEU A 37 -3.00 -25.29 -3.27
CA LEU A 37 -2.63 -24.20 -4.17
C LEU A 37 -1.28 -23.66 -3.74
N ASP A 38 -0.39 -23.42 -4.69
CA ASP A 38 0.87 -22.73 -4.42
C ASP A 38 0.57 -21.31 -3.91
N ARG A 39 1.31 -20.87 -2.91
CA ARG A 39 1.27 -19.51 -2.43
C ARG A 39 2.58 -18.84 -2.81
N GLU A 40 2.46 -17.75 -3.53
CA GLU A 40 3.61 -16.99 -4.00
C GLU A 40 3.53 -15.57 -3.44
N TYR A 41 4.66 -15.11 -2.90
CA TYR A 41 4.81 -13.75 -2.42
C TYR A 41 3.83 -13.33 -1.29
N GLU A 42 3.50 -14.25 -0.40
CA GLU A 42 2.66 -13.96 0.77
C GLU A 42 3.46 -13.23 1.85
N ILE A 43 2.94 -12.16 2.39
CA ILE A 43 3.59 -11.43 3.48
C ILE A 43 3.35 -12.13 4.81
N ILE A 44 4.43 -12.53 5.47
CA ILE A 44 4.43 -13.08 6.82
C ILE A 44 4.74 -11.98 7.82
N GLU A 45 4.05 -12.01 8.95
CA GLU A 45 4.15 -11.02 10.03
C GLU A 45 4.69 -11.70 11.30
N ILE A 46 5.84 -11.25 11.76
CA ILE A 46 6.51 -11.77 12.97
C ILE A 46 6.57 -10.66 14.01
N PRO A 47 5.95 -10.81 15.19
CA PRO A 47 6.06 -9.83 16.25
C PRO A 47 7.54 -9.65 16.70
N ILE A 48 8.04 -8.43 16.71
CA ILE A 48 9.46 -8.14 17.07
C ILE A 48 9.80 -8.69 18.45
N ARG A 49 8.84 -8.75 19.37
CA ARG A 49 9.03 -9.33 20.71
C ARG A 49 9.52 -10.79 20.67
N THR A 50 9.19 -11.55 19.63
CA THR A 50 9.65 -12.93 19.46
C THR A 50 11.11 -13.03 19.01
N LEU A 51 11.68 -11.92 18.56
CA LEU A 51 13.05 -11.79 18.06
C LEU A 51 14.02 -11.23 19.14
N GLN A 52 13.56 -10.94 20.35
CA GLN A 52 14.35 -10.30 21.42
C GLN A 52 15.61 -11.09 21.81
N THR A 53 15.60 -12.41 21.62
CA THR A 53 16.77 -13.25 21.90
C THR A 53 17.98 -12.89 21.03
N LEU A 54 17.77 -12.25 19.87
CA LEU A 54 18.85 -11.77 19.01
C LEU A 54 19.57 -10.54 19.58
N SER A 55 18.95 -9.77 20.49
CA SER A 55 19.56 -8.65 21.23
C SER A 55 20.38 -7.72 20.33
N LEU A 56 19.73 -7.03 19.39
CA LEU A 56 20.39 -6.10 18.46
C LEU A 56 21.10 -4.96 19.21
N LYS A 57 22.32 -4.64 18.81
CA LYS A 57 23.03 -3.42 19.20
C LYS A 57 22.64 -2.27 18.27
N GLU A 58 23.05 -1.06 18.59
CA GLU A 58 22.66 0.18 17.88
C GLU A 58 22.89 0.11 16.35
N ASN A 59 23.98 -0.50 15.92
CA ASN A 59 24.37 -0.61 14.51
C ASN A 59 24.01 -1.95 13.86
N GLU A 60 23.35 -2.86 14.59
CA GLU A 60 22.96 -4.15 14.07
C GLU A 60 21.52 -4.07 13.52
N ARG A 61 21.23 -4.88 12.51
CA ARG A 61 19.91 -5.03 11.91
C ARG A 61 19.54 -6.51 11.83
N PHE A 62 18.29 -6.81 11.58
CA PHE A 62 17.89 -8.15 11.18
C PHE A 62 18.33 -8.41 9.74
N VAL A 63 18.60 -9.66 9.43
CA VAL A 63 18.74 -10.16 8.08
C VAL A 63 17.91 -11.43 8.01
N VAL A 64 17.09 -11.56 6.96
CA VAL A 64 16.24 -12.74 6.73
C VAL A 64 16.83 -13.53 5.58
N PHE A 65 16.94 -14.84 5.73
CA PHE A 65 17.42 -15.75 4.69
C PHE A 65 16.38 -16.84 4.42
N ASP A 66 16.27 -17.24 3.17
CA ASP A 66 15.51 -18.42 2.79
C ASP A 66 16.35 -19.71 2.97
N SER A 67 15.75 -20.86 2.64
CA SER A 67 16.40 -22.17 2.73
C SER A 67 17.63 -22.32 1.81
N GLU A 68 17.75 -21.51 0.78
CA GLU A 68 18.89 -21.48 -0.15
C GLU A 68 19.98 -20.46 0.26
N GLN A 69 19.86 -19.89 1.46
CA GLN A 69 20.74 -18.84 2.00
C GLN A 69 20.73 -17.55 1.18
N ARG A 70 19.68 -17.27 0.43
CA ARG A 70 19.49 -15.98 -0.25
C ARG A 70 18.82 -15.02 0.73
N GLN A 71 19.30 -13.77 0.76
CA GLN A 71 18.68 -12.75 1.56
C GLN A 71 17.28 -12.44 1.03
N VAL A 72 16.33 -12.34 1.95
CA VAL A 72 14.94 -11.95 1.68
C VAL A 72 14.72 -10.55 2.21
N ASP A 73 14.11 -9.70 1.38
CA ASP A 73 13.71 -8.36 1.79
C ASP A 73 12.78 -8.41 3.01
N TYR A 74 12.95 -7.48 3.93
CA TYR A 74 12.05 -7.35 5.06
C TYR A 74 11.76 -5.88 5.36
N GLN A 75 10.72 -5.65 6.15
CA GLN A 75 10.37 -4.34 6.68
C GLN A 75 9.96 -4.44 8.15
N LEU A 76 10.35 -3.44 8.94
CA LEU A 76 9.80 -3.25 10.28
C LEU A 76 8.62 -2.29 10.18
N THR A 77 7.50 -2.65 10.83
CA THR A 77 6.25 -1.89 10.76
C THR A 77 6.01 -1.07 12.04
N TYR A 78 5.14 -0.06 11.94
CA TYR A 78 4.79 0.85 13.05
C TYR A 78 4.22 0.11 14.27
N ASP A 79 3.58 -1.02 14.06
CA ASP A 79 2.94 -1.88 15.08
C ASP A 79 3.86 -3.00 15.57
N SER A 80 5.17 -2.82 15.40
CA SER A 80 6.21 -3.70 15.91
C SER A 80 6.19 -5.12 15.33
N LEU A 81 5.98 -5.21 14.01
CA LEU A 81 6.16 -6.45 13.27
C LEU A 81 7.43 -6.38 12.40
N LEU A 82 8.08 -7.51 12.21
CA LEU A 82 8.98 -7.77 11.11
C LEU A 82 8.19 -8.52 10.05
N ILE A 83 8.11 -7.96 8.84
CA ILE A 83 7.39 -8.57 7.73
C ILE A 83 8.36 -8.93 6.60
N PHE A 84 8.09 -10.04 5.92
CA PHE A 84 8.86 -10.47 4.75
C PHE A 84 8.01 -11.37 3.84
N PRO A 85 8.28 -11.41 2.51
CA PRO A 85 7.57 -12.26 1.58
C PRO A 85 8.05 -13.70 1.66
N VAL A 86 7.11 -14.64 1.48
CA VAL A 86 7.39 -16.06 1.39
C VAL A 86 6.68 -16.69 0.20
N SER A 87 7.30 -17.73 -0.36
CA SER A 87 6.69 -18.56 -1.38
C SER A 87 6.70 -20.02 -0.91
N VAL A 88 5.53 -20.65 -0.85
CA VAL A 88 5.38 -22.02 -0.32
C VAL A 88 4.49 -22.84 -1.24
N LYS A 89 5.03 -23.94 -1.76
CA LYS A 89 4.28 -24.86 -2.63
C LYS A 89 3.09 -25.50 -1.91
N ALA A 90 2.13 -25.98 -2.69
CA ALA A 90 0.95 -26.67 -2.19
C ALA A 90 1.33 -27.84 -1.26
N LYS A 91 0.70 -27.94 -0.08
CA LYS A 91 0.93 -29.01 0.89
C LYS A 91 2.39 -29.20 1.32
N SER A 92 3.19 -28.15 1.26
CA SER A 92 4.62 -28.19 1.63
C SER A 92 4.98 -27.12 2.67
N GLY A 93 6.21 -27.21 3.16
CA GLY A 93 6.81 -26.21 4.06
C GLY A 93 7.99 -25.51 3.44
N SER A 94 8.30 -24.34 3.96
CA SER A 94 9.53 -23.57 3.69
C SER A 94 10.13 -23.11 5.01
N GLU A 95 11.45 -22.96 5.02
CA GLU A 95 12.19 -22.54 6.18
C GLU A 95 12.86 -21.19 5.91
N TYR A 96 12.87 -20.35 6.94
CA TYR A 96 13.52 -19.03 6.92
C TYR A 96 14.35 -18.87 8.19
N ILE A 97 15.45 -18.13 8.08
CA ILE A 97 16.35 -17.85 9.18
C ILE A 97 16.42 -16.34 9.39
N ILE A 98 16.20 -15.90 10.62
CA ILE A 98 16.41 -14.49 11.00
C ILE A 98 17.63 -14.45 11.93
N LYS A 99 18.59 -13.61 11.59
CA LYS A 99 19.77 -13.37 12.39
C LYS A 99 20.19 -11.91 12.37
N LYS A 100 21.23 -11.57 13.11
CA LYS A 100 21.86 -10.25 13.07
C LYS A 100 22.77 -10.15 11.87
N GLY A 101 22.84 -8.95 11.27
CA GLY A 101 23.74 -8.70 10.16
C GLY A 101 23.58 -7.30 9.60
N ILE A 102 24.13 -7.12 8.41
CA ILE A 102 23.96 -5.91 7.60
C ILE A 102 23.13 -6.33 6.41
N PRO A 103 21.86 -5.86 6.31
CA PRO A 103 21.02 -6.20 5.15
C PRO A 103 21.51 -5.51 3.88
N ASP A 104 21.27 -6.14 2.75
CA ASP A 104 21.42 -5.52 1.45
C ASP A 104 20.43 -4.36 1.28
N SER A 105 20.70 -3.47 0.33
CA SER A 105 19.76 -2.40 -0.04
C SER A 105 18.50 -3.00 -0.66
N VAL A 106 17.34 -2.50 -0.25
CA VAL A 106 16.04 -2.97 -0.71
C VAL A 106 15.37 -1.91 -1.57
N GLN A 107 14.87 -2.30 -2.73
CA GLN A 107 14.07 -1.43 -3.57
C GLN A 107 12.67 -1.25 -2.96
N THR A 108 12.20 0.00 -2.90
CA THR A 108 10.86 0.33 -2.42
C THR A 108 9.84 0.12 -3.52
N PHE A 109 8.81 -0.69 -3.22
CA PHE A 109 7.67 -0.91 -4.11
C PHE A 109 6.34 -0.45 -3.49
N ALA A 110 6.17 -0.63 -2.18
CA ALA A 110 4.95 -0.23 -1.48
C ALA A 110 5.15 1.14 -0.83
N CYS A 111 4.74 2.20 -1.49
CA CYS A 111 4.95 3.57 -1.05
C CYS A 111 3.75 4.47 -1.33
N GLY A 112 3.73 5.64 -0.72
CA GLY A 112 2.72 6.66 -0.97
C GLY A 112 3.01 7.94 -0.22
N LYS A 113 2.33 9.00 -0.61
CA LYS A 113 2.43 10.29 0.05
C LYS A 113 1.19 11.16 -0.18
N HIS A 114 1.16 12.29 0.49
CA HIS A 114 0.20 13.38 0.28
C HIS A 114 0.66 14.29 -0.84
N TYR A 115 -0.27 14.69 -1.70
CA TYR A 115 -0.05 15.53 -2.89
C TYR A 115 -0.89 16.82 -2.80
N PRO A 116 -0.41 17.87 -2.13
CA PRO A 116 -1.17 19.12 -1.97
C PRO A 116 -1.55 19.76 -3.31
N ARG A 117 -0.62 19.75 -4.28
CA ARG A 117 -0.86 20.28 -5.62
C ARG A 117 -1.95 19.55 -6.40
N ARG A 118 -2.28 18.30 -6.01
CA ARG A 118 -3.35 17.49 -6.59
C ARG A 118 -4.54 17.42 -5.62
N MET A 119 -5.04 18.58 -5.22
CA MET A 119 -6.23 18.76 -4.37
C MET A 119 -6.19 17.96 -3.04
N ASP A 120 -5.02 17.92 -2.43
CA ASP A 120 -4.74 17.17 -1.21
C ASP A 120 -4.96 15.65 -1.34
N ASP A 121 -4.79 15.08 -2.52
CA ASP A 121 -4.87 13.64 -2.68
C ASP A 121 -3.82 12.94 -1.80
N ILE A 122 -4.19 11.79 -1.26
CA ILE A 122 -3.23 10.80 -0.80
C ILE A 122 -3.25 9.67 -1.83
N ALA A 123 -2.11 9.42 -2.45
CA ALA A 123 -1.93 8.31 -3.36
C ALA A 123 -0.86 7.36 -2.86
N TRP A 124 -1.09 6.06 -3.08
CA TRP A 124 -0.18 4.99 -2.70
C TRP A 124 -0.18 3.91 -3.74
N GLU A 125 0.90 3.17 -3.80
CA GLU A 125 1.10 2.14 -4.80
C GLU A 125 1.96 0.99 -4.30
N ASN A 126 1.90 -0.11 -5.03
CA ASN A 126 2.85 -1.21 -4.93
C ASN A 126 3.27 -1.67 -6.34
N ASP A 127 3.84 -2.87 -6.46
CA ASP A 127 4.26 -3.45 -7.74
C ASP A 127 3.09 -3.91 -8.65
N LYS A 128 1.84 -3.78 -8.22
CA LYS A 128 0.66 -4.27 -8.96
C LYS A 128 -0.29 -3.17 -9.41
N ALA A 129 -0.55 -2.21 -8.54
CA ALA A 129 -1.53 -1.16 -8.79
C ALA A 129 -1.20 0.09 -7.98
N ALA A 130 -1.80 1.22 -8.35
CA ALA A 130 -1.80 2.42 -7.54
C ALA A 130 -3.23 2.80 -7.16
N TYR A 131 -3.36 3.52 -6.06
CA TYR A 131 -4.63 3.91 -5.46
C TYR A 131 -4.56 5.37 -5.05
N ARG A 132 -5.73 6.01 -4.98
CA ARG A 132 -5.87 7.38 -4.54
C ARG A 132 -7.11 7.53 -3.68
N THR A 133 -7.02 8.36 -2.65
CA THR A 133 -8.15 8.94 -1.96
C THR A 133 -8.09 10.46 -2.07
N TYR A 134 -9.25 11.07 -2.20
CA TYR A 134 -9.36 12.50 -2.43
C TYR A 134 -9.31 13.28 -1.11
N GLY A 135 -8.76 14.49 -1.18
CA GLY A 135 -8.52 15.31 -0.01
C GLY A 135 -9.47 16.48 0.19
N PRO A 136 -9.27 17.26 1.28
CA PRO A 136 -10.13 18.37 1.64
C PRO A 136 -10.23 19.47 0.60
N ALA A 137 -9.19 19.71 -0.18
CA ALA A 137 -9.22 20.73 -1.24
C ALA A 137 -10.23 20.38 -2.35
N LEU A 138 -10.39 19.10 -2.71
CA LEU A 138 -11.42 18.66 -3.64
C LEU A 138 -12.83 18.91 -3.07
N GLN A 139 -13.04 18.63 -1.79
CA GLN A 139 -14.28 18.91 -1.10
C GLN A 139 -14.61 20.42 -1.10
N ALA A 140 -13.61 21.27 -0.89
CA ALA A 140 -13.76 22.72 -0.88
C ALA A 140 -14.20 23.27 -2.25
N ASN A 141 -13.84 22.62 -3.36
CA ASN A 141 -14.32 22.96 -4.70
C ASN A 141 -15.74 22.47 -4.99
N GLY A 142 -16.41 21.77 -4.07
CA GLY A 142 -17.75 21.23 -4.23
C GLY A 142 -17.81 19.92 -5.04
N GLU A 143 -16.69 19.39 -5.47
CA GLU A 143 -16.61 18.10 -6.13
C GLU A 143 -16.90 16.96 -5.16
N LYS A 144 -17.51 15.88 -5.68
CA LYS A 144 -17.87 14.70 -4.89
C LYS A 144 -17.16 13.47 -5.46
N ALA A 145 -16.23 12.93 -4.66
CA ALA A 145 -15.58 11.66 -4.94
C ALA A 145 -15.35 10.95 -3.61
N TYR A 146 -16.11 9.89 -3.34
CA TYR A 146 -16.14 9.24 -2.02
C TYR A 146 -15.26 7.99 -1.95
N GLY A 147 -15.11 7.31 -3.09
CA GLY A 147 -14.41 6.04 -3.18
C GLY A 147 -12.92 6.19 -3.43
N TYR A 148 -12.24 5.06 -3.42
CA TYR A 148 -10.86 5.01 -3.86
C TYR A 148 -10.77 4.90 -5.36
N ASP A 149 -9.83 5.64 -5.92
CA ASP A 149 -9.42 5.52 -7.30
C ASP A 149 -8.39 4.40 -7.46
N ILE A 150 -8.38 3.77 -8.63
CA ILE A 150 -7.45 2.69 -8.95
C ILE A 150 -6.75 3.03 -10.27
N PHE A 151 -5.43 3.10 -10.22
CA PHE A 151 -4.59 3.23 -11.41
C PHE A 151 -4.01 1.88 -11.78
N THR A 152 -4.14 1.52 -13.03
CA THR A 152 -3.44 0.35 -13.56
C THR A 152 -1.93 0.60 -13.61
N LYS A 153 -1.15 -0.48 -13.49
CA LYS A 153 0.31 -0.47 -13.66
C LYS A 153 0.71 -1.61 -14.58
N SER A 154 1.62 -1.33 -15.51
CA SER A 154 2.27 -2.32 -16.37
C SER A 154 3.75 -2.52 -16.00
N VAL A 155 4.24 -1.79 -14.99
CA VAL A 155 5.60 -1.86 -14.44
C VAL A 155 5.56 -1.99 -12.93
N PRO A 156 6.50 -2.71 -12.30
CA PRO A 156 6.51 -2.88 -10.85
C PRO A 156 7.02 -1.65 -10.08
N GLU A 157 7.81 -0.78 -10.73
CA GLU A 157 8.40 0.41 -10.11
C GLU A 157 7.33 1.43 -9.72
N PRO A 158 7.56 2.28 -8.70
CA PRO A 158 6.69 3.40 -8.38
C PRO A 158 6.55 4.38 -9.55
N VAL A 159 5.32 4.77 -9.87
CA VAL A 159 4.99 5.62 -11.04
C VAL A 159 4.14 6.84 -10.70
N VAL A 160 3.47 6.87 -9.55
CA VAL A 160 2.49 7.93 -9.22
C VAL A 160 3.15 9.30 -9.13
N GLU A 161 4.32 9.38 -8.51
CA GLU A 161 5.06 10.64 -8.40
C GLU A 161 5.34 11.24 -9.77
N GLN A 162 5.94 10.46 -10.65
CA GLN A 162 6.27 10.90 -12.00
C GLN A 162 5.02 11.31 -12.81
N ARG A 163 3.93 10.53 -12.69
CA ARG A 163 2.67 10.86 -13.37
C ARG A 163 2.12 12.21 -12.93
N TYR A 164 2.16 12.50 -11.62
CA TYR A 164 1.68 13.76 -11.08
C TYR A 164 2.60 14.93 -11.45
N GLU A 165 3.92 14.73 -11.42
CA GLU A 165 4.87 15.76 -11.85
C GLU A 165 4.63 16.19 -13.30
N ILE A 166 4.45 15.22 -14.20
CA ILE A 166 4.18 15.47 -15.62
C ILE A 166 2.81 16.16 -15.78
N ALA A 167 1.76 15.63 -15.17
CA ALA A 167 0.40 16.13 -15.32
C ALA A 167 0.18 17.53 -14.70
N LEU A 168 1.01 17.92 -13.74
CA LEU A 168 0.94 19.21 -13.05
C LEU A 168 2.05 20.18 -13.48
N ASP A 169 2.66 19.96 -14.64
CA ASP A 169 3.65 20.86 -15.20
C ASP A 169 2.98 22.18 -15.62
N THR A 170 3.26 23.21 -14.86
CA THR A 170 2.65 24.54 -15.07
C THR A 170 3.08 25.20 -16.37
N VAL A 171 4.25 24.88 -16.92
CA VAL A 171 4.72 25.42 -18.21
C VAL A 171 3.87 24.83 -19.33
N VAL A 172 3.67 23.50 -19.29
CA VAL A 172 2.83 22.79 -20.27
C VAL A 172 1.37 23.22 -20.16
N GLU A 173 0.86 23.37 -18.94
CA GLU A 173 -0.51 23.89 -18.74
C GLU A 173 -0.69 25.32 -19.32
N HIS A 174 0.32 26.18 -19.17
CA HIS A 174 0.28 27.50 -19.78
C HIS A 174 0.29 27.43 -21.31
N GLU A 175 1.08 26.55 -21.88
CA GLU A 175 1.12 26.34 -23.33
C GLU A 175 -0.21 25.83 -23.87
N ILE A 176 -0.82 24.85 -23.20
CA ILE A 176 -2.17 24.34 -23.57
C ILE A 176 -3.18 25.48 -23.58
N ARG A 177 -3.24 26.31 -22.52
CA ARG A 177 -4.16 27.45 -22.45
C ARG A 177 -3.89 28.47 -23.57
N TRP A 178 -2.63 28.75 -23.85
CA TRP A 178 -2.25 29.63 -24.94
C TRP A 178 -2.69 29.10 -26.33
N LEU A 179 -2.47 27.80 -26.58
CA LEU A 179 -2.90 27.15 -27.83
C LEU A 179 -4.41 27.23 -28.03
N ILE A 180 -5.19 26.96 -26.98
CA ILE A 180 -6.66 27.09 -27.02
C ILE A 180 -7.08 28.52 -27.36
N ALA A 181 -6.52 29.51 -26.65
CA ALA A 181 -6.84 30.92 -26.81
C ALA A 181 -6.48 31.48 -28.22
N ASN A 182 -5.50 30.84 -28.89
CA ASN A 182 -5.05 31.27 -30.22
C ASN A 182 -5.60 30.42 -31.36
N GLY A 183 -6.58 29.54 -31.10
CA GLY A 183 -7.30 28.79 -32.14
C GLY A 183 -6.56 27.53 -32.63
N TYR A 184 -5.72 26.93 -31.79
CA TYR A 184 -5.01 25.67 -32.06
C TYR A 184 -5.50 24.50 -31.19
N PRO A 185 -6.82 24.17 -31.16
CA PRO A 185 -7.35 23.18 -30.23
C PRO A 185 -6.73 21.79 -30.43
N GLU A 186 -6.51 21.36 -31.68
CA GLU A 186 -5.91 20.02 -31.94
C GLU A 186 -4.49 19.86 -31.35
N LYS A 187 -3.70 20.96 -31.38
CA LYS A 187 -2.36 20.93 -30.74
C LYS A 187 -2.48 20.93 -29.22
N ALA A 188 -3.44 21.68 -28.69
CA ALA A 188 -3.71 21.70 -27.26
C ALA A 188 -4.16 20.32 -26.77
N ASP A 189 -5.05 19.63 -27.49
CA ASP A 189 -5.49 18.29 -27.17
C ASP A 189 -4.35 17.27 -27.25
N SER A 190 -3.49 17.36 -28.27
CA SER A 190 -2.32 16.51 -28.40
C SER A 190 -1.37 16.68 -27.23
N LEU A 191 -1.10 17.91 -26.81
CA LEU A 191 -0.23 18.23 -25.69
C LEU A 191 -0.86 17.80 -24.36
N SER A 192 -2.15 18.04 -24.18
CA SER A 192 -2.91 17.58 -23.00
C SER A 192 -2.87 16.05 -22.86
N ASN A 193 -3.04 15.31 -23.95
CA ASN A 193 -2.94 13.86 -23.95
C ASN A 193 -1.53 13.39 -23.60
N ALA A 194 -0.48 14.09 -24.05
CA ALA A 194 0.91 13.72 -23.79
C ALA A 194 1.29 13.82 -22.31
N ILE A 195 0.62 14.67 -21.52
CA ILE A 195 0.89 14.81 -20.09
C ILE A 195 -0.17 14.12 -19.20
N SER A 196 -1.24 13.61 -19.78
CA SER A 196 -2.37 13.04 -19.03
C SER A 196 -2.03 11.68 -18.46
N TYR A 197 -2.24 11.48 -17.17
CA TYR A 197 -2.19 10.15 -16.55
C TYR A 197 -3.42 9.29 -16.85
N HIS A 198 -4.43 9.81 -17.58
CA HIS A 198 -5.54 9.05 -18.16
C HIS A 198 -5.19 8.40 -19.49
N VAL A 199 -4.00 8.61 -19.99
CA VAL A 199 -3.43 7.96 -21.18
C VAL A 199 -2.31 7.03 -20.74
N ASP A 200 -2.27 5.81 -21.28
CA ASP A 200 -1.19 4.86 -21.01
C ASP A 200 0.09 5.24 -21.78
N HIS A 201 1.09 5.67 -21.07
CA HIS A 201 2.43 6.00 -21.60
C HIS A 201 3.43 4.83 -21.42
N GLY A 202 2.94 3.59 -21.33
CA GLY A 202 3.73 2.38 -21.17
C GLY A 202 3.93 1.95 -19.71
N ASN A 203 3.33 2.66 -18.76
CA ASN A 203 3.41 2.31 -17.34
C ASN A 203 2.02 2.14 -16.69
N GLY A 204 0.94 2.05 -17.49
CA GLY A 204 -0.45 2.00 -17.07
C GLY A 204 -1.08 3.40 -16.94
N MET A 205 -2.33 3.48 -16.48
CA MET A 205 -3.11 4.73 -16.44
C MET A 205 -4.22 4.71 -15.39
N ASP A 206 -4.82 5.88 -15.16
CA ASP A 206 -6.13 6.04 -14.53
C ASP A 206 -7.22 5.85 -15.57
N CYS A 207 -7.99 4.76 -15.46
CA CYS A 207 -8.90 4.33 -16.52
C CYS A 207 -10.34 4.84 -16.37
N TYR A 208 -10.69 5.46 -15.24
CA TYR A 208 -12.08 5.85 -14.97
C TYR A 208 -12.18 7.03 -14.00
N SER A 209 -13.36 7.62 -13.93
CA SER A 209 -13.67 8.69 -12.97
C SER A 209 -14.50 8.13 -11.82
N VAL A 210 -14.05 8.33 -10.59
CA VAL A 210 -14.74 7.87 -9.38
C VAL A 210 -16.09 8.57 -9.20
N GLY A 211 -16.12 9.89 -9.28
CA GLY A 211 -17.33 10.68 -9.06
C GLY A 211 -17.98 10.39 -7.68
N PRO A 212 -19.30 10.60 -7.54
CA PRO A 212 -20.02 10.38 -6.30
C PRO A 212 -20.35 8.89 -6.06
N THR A 213 -19.36 8.01 -6.23
CA THR A 213 -19.49 6.55 -6.08
C THR A 213 -18.48 6.01 -5.09
N LEU A 214 -18.54 4.69 -4.82
CA LEU A 214 -17.56 4.00 -3.98
C LEU A 214 -16.23 3.71 -4.71
N GLY A 215 -16.12 4.03 -6.00
CA GLY A 215 -14.93 3.80 -6.81
C GLY A 215 -14.47 2.35 -6.79
N GLY A 216 -13.19 2.13 -6.59
CA GLY A 216 -12.59 0.81 -6.40
C GLY A 216 -12.91 0.13 -5.06
N GLY A 217 -13.79 0.72 -4.30
CA GLY A 217 -14.26 0.25 -3.00
C GLY A 217 -13.85 1.19 -1.88
N THR A 218 -14.77 1.40 -0.95
CA THR A 218 -14.51 2.11 0.30
C THR A 218 -15.50 1.64 1.35
N ALA A 219 -15.18 1.82 2.63
CA ALA A 219 -16.16 1.61 3.68
C ALA A 219 -17.21 2.74 3.64
N ALA A 220 -18.46 2.40 3.88
CA ALA A 220 -19.53 3.36 4.04
C ALA A 220 -20.45 2.94 5.18
N LEU A 221 -20.99 3.90 5.90
CA LEU A 221 -21.97 3.65 6.96
C LEU A 221 -23.33 3.42 6.32
N MET A 222 -24.01 2.37 6.72
CA MET A 222 -25.41 2.14 6.33
C MET A 222 -26.33 2.42 7.51
N VAL A 223 -27.25 3.35 7.33
CA VAL A 223 -28.28 3.69 8.32
C VAL A 223 -29.63 3.35 7.71
N ASP A 224 -30.32 2.37 8.29
CA ASP A 224 -31.49 1.73 7.71
C ASP A 224 -31.16 1.20 6.30
N SER A 225 -31.74 1.76 5.25
CA SER A 225 -31.48 1.40 3.87
C SER A 225 -30.69 2.48 3.10
N THR A 226 -30.13 3.45 3.82
CA THR A 226 -29.41 4.59 3.21
C THR A 226 -27.92 4.48 3.47
N ILE A 227 -27.13 4.60 2.40
CA ILE A 227 -25.68 4.68 2.51
C ILE A 227 -25.29 6.13 2.82
N ILE A 228 -24.53 6.32 3.91
CA ILE A 228 -23.93 7.60 4.26
C ILE A 228 -22.46 7.53 3.89
N TYR A 229 -22.06 8.38 2.96
CA TYR A 229 -20.68 8.49 2.53
C TYR A 229 -19.94 9.49 3.43
N PRO A 230 -18.83 9.11 4.06
CA PRO A 230 -17.89 10.11 4.55
C PRO A 230 -17.34 10.84 3.32
N TYR A 231 -17.22 12.14 3.42
CA TYR A 231 -16.77 12.92 2.26
C TYR A 231 -15.28 12.65 1.97
N CYS A 232 -14.39 13.60 2.19
CA CYS A 232 -12.96 13.40 2.12
C CYS A 232 -12.39 13.24 3.54
N TYR A 233 -11.22 12.65 3.68
CA TYR A 233 -10.52 12.66 4.95
C TYR A 233 -10.23 14.11 5.40
N GLN A 234 -10.11 14.34 6.70
CA GLN A 234 -9.76 15.64 7.29
C GLN A 234 -8.31 15.66 7.79
N ASN A 235 -7.86 14.54 8.32
CA ASN A 235 -6.50 14.37 8.81
C ASN A 235 -5.96 13.01 8.38
N TYR A 236 -4.64 12.94 8.21
CA TYR A 236 -3.97 11.70 7.87
C TYR A 236 -2.67 11.52 8.66
N LYS A 237 -2.23 10.28 8.75
CA LYS A 237 -0.88 9.94 9.23
C LYS A 237 -0.39 8.72 8.45
N ILE A 238 0.73 8.86 7.74
CA ILE A 238 1.43 7.73 7.15
C ILE A 238 2.14 6.98 8.28
N LEU A 239 1.79 5.71 8.45
CA LEU A 239 2.29 4.84 9.52
C LEU A 239 3.43 3.94 9.04
N ASN A 240 3.33 3.43 7.81
CA ASN A 240 4.40 2.73 7.11
C ASN A 240 4.54 3.29 5.70
N ASN A 241 5.77 3.44 5.27
CA ASN A 241 6.12 3.83 3.91
C ASN A 241 7.44 3.16 3.56
N GLY A 242 7.37 1.95 3.05
CA GLY A 242 8.55 1.10 2.96
C GLY A 242 8.49 0.09 1.83
N PRO A 243 9.52 -0.77 1.74
CA PRO A 243 9.70 -1.62 0.56
C PRO A 243 8.55 -2.60 0.34
N LEU A 244 7.93 -3.08 1.41
CA LEU A 244 6.95 -4.17 1.35
C LEU A 244 5.53 -3.75 1.74
N ARG A 245 5.39 -2.69 2.53
CA ARG A 245 4.09 -2.25 3.06
C ARG A 245 4.00 -0.75 3.13
N PHE A 246 2.91 -0.21 2.58
CA PHE A 246 2.41 1.13 2.87
C PHE A 246 1.23 1.03 3.82
N THR A 247 1.15 1.95 4.80
CA THR A 247 -0.02 2.06 5.69
C THR A 247 -0.30 3.52 5.98
N VAL A 248 -1.55 3.93 5.80
CA VAL A 248 -2.03 5.27 6.14
C VAL A 248 -3.25 5.20 7.06
N LYS A 249 -3.27 6.06 8.09
CA LYS A 249 -4.43 6.31 8.92
C LYS A 249 -5.11 7.58 8.42
N LEU A 250 -6.41 7.48 8.11
CA LEU A 250 -7.27 8.59 7.70
C LEU A 250 -8.30 8.85 8.81
N THR A 251 -8.56 10.11 9.13
CA THR A 251 -9.61 10.54 10.06
C THR A 251 -10.58 11.44 9.30
N TYR A 252 -11.86 11.14 9.39
CA TYR A 252 -12.92 11.85 8.69
C TYR A 252 -13.62 12.86 9.61
N ALA A 253 -14.38 13.78 9.02
CA ALA A 253 -15.24 14.67 9.78
C ALA A 253 -16.33 13.88 10.51
N PRO A 254 -16.82 14.38 11.66
CA PRO A 254 -17.94 13.77 12.34
C PRO A 254 -19.18 13.67 11.44
N LEU A 255 -19.84 12.52 11.49
CA LEU A 255 -21.12 12.27 10.81
C LEU A 255 -22.23 12.21 11.85
N THR A 256 -23.27 13.03 11.68
CA THR A 256 -24.46 12.97 12.53
C THR A 256 -25.39 11.88 12.02
N VAL A 257 -25.75 10.93 12.86
CA VAL A 257 -26.61 9.80 12.54
C VAL A 257 -27.89 9.88 13.39
N LYS A 258 -29.04 10.05 12.76
CA LYS A 258 -30.39 9.98 13.41
C LYS A 258 -30.56 10.78 14.70
N ASN A 259 -30.23 12.03 14.75
CA ASN A 259 -30.33 12.87 15.94
C ASN A 259 -29.46 12.44 17.14
N ASP A 260 -28.60 11.48 16.95
CA ASP A 260 -27.67 10.98 17.96
C ASP A 260 -26.25 11.55 17.76
N SER A 261 -25.38 11.18 18.69
CA SER A 261 -24.00 11.63 18.79
C SER A 261 -23.23 11.51 17.46
N ASP A 262 -22.37 12.45 17.21
CA ASP A 262 -21.47 12.42 16.07
C ASP A 262 -20.58 11.19 16.10
N ILE A 263 -20.56 10.48 14.98
CA ILE A 263 -19.64 9.34 14.76
C ILE A 263 -18.42 9.85 14.00
N ILE A 264 -17.24 9.60 14.55
CA ILE A 264 -15.96 9.88 13.87
C ILE A 264 -15.47 8.59 13.25
N GLU A 265 -15.37 8.57 11.94
CA GLU A 265 -14.78 7.44 11.21
C GLU A 265 -13.25 7.58 11.14
N ILE A 266 -12.56 6.48 11.45
CA ILE A 266 -11.13 6.34 11.30
C ILE A 266 -10.87 5.11 10.44
N ARG A 267 -10.08 5.26 9.39
CA ARG A 267 -9.65 4.16 8.53
C ARG A 267 -8.16 3.97 8.63
N VAL A 268 -7.73 2.72 8.68
CA VAL A 268 -6.33 2.35 8.52
C VAL A 268 -6.26 1.48 7.27
N ILE A 269 -5.61 2.01 6.24
CA ILE A 269 -5.50 1.35 4.93
C ILE A 269 -4.09 0.83 4.81
N THR A 270 -3.95 -0.45 4.48
CA THR A 270 -2.67 -1.12 4.29
C THR A 270 -2.62 -1.78 2.92
N LEU A 271 -1.54 -1.54 2.18
CA LEU A 271 -1.24 -2.18 0.90
C LEU A 271 0.12 -2.87 0.99
N ASP A 272 0.14 -4.15 0.73
CA ASP A 272 1.35 -4.96 0.70
C ASP A 272 1.86 -5.15 -0.74
N LYS A 273 3.18 -5.25 -0.92
CA LYS A 273 3.80 -5.66 -2.17
C LYS A 273 3.25 -7.02 -2.59
N GLY A 274 2.97 -7.20 -3.88
CA GLY A 274 2.38 -8.42 -4.43
C GLY A 274 0.85 -8.50 -4.33
N SER A 275 0.19 -7.62 -3.58
CA SER A 275 -1.27 -7.61 -3.39
C SER A 275 -1.97 -6.66 -4.37
N TYR A 276 -3.16 -7.05 -4.85
CA TYR A 276 -4.10 -6.16 -5.52
C TYR A 276 -5.15 -5.57 -4.56
N LEU A 277 -5.10 -5.94 -3.28
CA LEU A 277 -6.13 -5.57 -2.30
C LEU A 277 -5.54 -4.71 -1.20
N ASN A 278 -6.20 -3.59 -0.92
CA ASN A 278 -6.04 -2.85 0.32
C ASN A 278 -6.76 -3.60 1.45
N ARG A 279 -6.19 -3.60 2.65
CA ARG A 279 -6.80 -4.16 3.86
C ARG A 279 -6.81 -3.16 5.00
#